data_cd790741c6b17f55e078856ede576835
#
_entry.id   cd790741c6b17f55e078856ede576835
#
_cell.length_a   1.000
_cell.length_b   1.000
_cell.length_c   1.000
_cell.angle_alpha   90.00
_cell.angle_beta   90.00
_cell.angle_gamma   90.00
#
_symmetry.space_group_name_H-M   'P 1'
#
loop_
_entity.id
_entity.type
_entity.pdbx_description
1 polymer ?
#
loop_
_entity_poly.entity_id
_entity_poly.type
_entity_poly.pdbx_seq_one_letter_code
_entity_poly.pdbx_strand_id
1 'polypeptide(L)'
;MMERLQKIMAARGVASRRACEKLIADGRVCVNGRAASLGDSADPTRDRILLDGRPLPEQDAPVTLMLYKPRGYVTTLHDELGRKTAAQLVDCGCRVYPVGRLDCASEGLLLFTNDGALADRLMHPRGCIEKTYEVTVSGADARTAALLERPIVLDGRPINPPTVRLLRQSERKTTYEITISEGRNRQIRRMCEEAGVRVLRLCRVREGNLTLGDLGVGKWRYLTAEELTELKKEAGLR
;
A
#
# COMPACT_ATOMS: atom_id res chain seq x y z
N MET A 1 -20.66 17.89 -2.06
CA MET A 1 -21.00 16.46 -2.05
C MET A 1 -20.86 15.92 -0.62
N MET A 2 -21.86 15.19 -0.13
CA MET A 2 -21.82 14.63 1.23
C MET A 2 -20.81 13.50 1.35
N GLU A 3 -19.90 13.60 2.32
CA GLU A 3 -18.87 12.62 2.63
C GLU A 3 -18.91 12.23 4.10
N ARG A 4 -18.50 11.00 4.44
CA ARG A 4 -18.38 10.56 5.83
C ARG A 4 -17.43 11.47 6.61
N LEU A 5 -17.85 11.90 7.78
CA LEU A 5 -17.13 12.90 8.58
C LEU A 5 -15.70 12.46 8.91
N GLN A 6 -15.49 11.21 9.31
CA GLN A 6 -14.14 10.67 9.55
C GLN A 6 -13.26 10.66 8.29
N LYS A 7 -13.86 10.58 7.07
CA LYS A 7 -13.10 10.68 5.82
C LYS A 7 -12.61 12.11 5.60
N ILE A 8 -13.48 13.10 5.80
CA ILE A 8 -13.15 14.53 5.69
C ILE A 8 -12.02 14.88 6.66
N MET A 9 -12.17 14.49 7.94
CA MET A 9 -11.17 14.76 8.98
C MET A 9 -9.82 14.12 8.64
N ALA A 10 -9.83 12.88 8.17
CA ALA A 10 -8.61 12.17 7.78
C ALA A 10 -7.94 12.78 6.55
N ALA A 11 -8.71 13.26 5.56
CA ALA A 11 -8.20 13.95 4.38
C ALA A 11 -7.55 15.30 4.73
N ARG A 12 -8.02 15.96 5.79
CA ARG A 12 -7.45 17.20 6.35
C ARG A 12 -6.33 16.94 7.36
N GLY A 13 -5.76 15.75 7.40
CA GLY A 13 -4.59 15.45 8.21
C GLY A 13 -4.81 15.27 9.71
N VAL A 14 -6.06 15.36 10.22
CA VAL A 14 -6.37 15.30 11.67
C VAL A 14 -5.83 13.99 12.29
N ALA A 15 -6.25 12.83 11.76
CA ALA A 15 -5.82 11.53 12.25
C ALA A 15 -6.16 10.42 11.24
N SER A 16 -5.94 9.14 11.60
CA SER A 16 -6.50 8.02 10.81
C SER A 16 -8.03 8.02 10.87
N ARG A 17 -8.71 7.43 9.89
CA ARG A 17 -10.19 7.35 9.88
C ARG A 17 -10.75 6.76 11.18
N ARG A 18 -10.15 5.69 11.71
CA ARG A 18 -10.53 5.07 13.00
C ARG A 18 -10.29 6.00 14.19
N ALA A 19 -9.18 6.73 14.20
CA ALA A 19 -8.93 7.71 15.26
C ALA A 19 -9.90 8.89 15.17
N CYS A 20 -10.27 9.32 13.95
CA CYS A 20 -11.32 10.32 13.75
C CYS A 20 -12.70 9.83 14.23
N GLU A 21 -13.04 8.57 13.99
CA GLU A 21 -14.27 7.95 14.55
C GLU A 21 -14.27 7.99 16.08
N LYS A 22 -13.12 7.77 16.72
CA LYS A 22 -13.01 7.90 18.18
C LYS A 22 -13.23 9.35 18.63
N LEU A 23 -12.63 10.32 17.93
CA LEU A 23 -12.84 11.75 18.24
C LEU A 23 -14.31 12.16 18.11
N ILE A 24 -15.03 11.62 17.13
CA ILE A 24 -16.48 11.83 16.93
C ILE A 24 -17.25 11.18 18.09
N ALA A 25 -16.95 9.94 18.44
CA ALA A 25 -17.60 9.22 19.53
C ALA A 25 -17.38 9.89 20.90
N ASP A 26 -16.20 10.49 21.10
CA ASP A 26 -15.85 11.26 22.31
C ASP A 26 -16.55 12.63 22.36
N GLY A 27 -17.43 12.98 21.39
CA GLY A 27 -18.19 14.24 21.36
C GLY A 27 -17.36 15.48 21.05
N ARG A 28 -16.13 15.33 20.54
CA ARG A 28 -15.19 16.42 20.29
C ARG A 28 -15.42 17.13 18.96
N VAL A 29 -16.31 16.61 18.11
CA VAL A 29 -16.55 17.11 16.76
C VAL A 29 -17.95 17.70 16.65
N CYS A 30 -18.05 18.88 16.06
CA CYS A 30 -19.31 19.56 15.78
C CYS A 30 -19.43 19.88 14.29
N VAL A 31 -20.65 19.76 13.76
CA VAL A 31 -21.01 20.17 12.39
C VAL A 31 -22.15 21.19 12.48
N ASN A 32 -21.93 22.39 11.96
CA ASN A 32 -22.91 23.49 11.98
C ASN A 32 -23.50 23.77 13.37
N GLY A 33 -22.65 23.70 14.42
CA GLY A 33 -23.03 23.94 15.80
C GLY A 33 -23.72 22.79 16.53
N ARG A 34 -23.87 21.61 15.90
CA ARG A 34 -24.40 20.38 16.51
C ARG A 34 -23.30 19.36 16.73
N ALA A 35 -23.32 18.69 17.88
CA ALA A 35 -22.41 17.58 18.12
C ALA A 35 -22.63 16.47 17.07
N ALA A 36 -21.53 16.00 16.49
CA ALA A 36 -21.55 14.94 15.49
C ALA A 36 -21.61 13.55 16.14
N SER A 37 -22.24 12.61 15.44
CA SER A 37 -22.35 11.21 15.81
C SER A 37 -21.63 10.30 14.82
N LEU A 38 -21.30 9.06 15.25
CA LEU A 38 -20.73 8.05 14.36
C LEU A 38 -21.68 7.80 13.18
N GLY A 39 -21.09 7.81 11.98
CA GLY A 39 -21.84 7.62 10.74
C GLY A 39 -22.33 8.90 10.08
N ASP A 40 -22.18 10.05 10.72
CA ASP A 40 -22.53 11.34 10.14
C ASP A 40 -21.69 11.65 8.89
N SER A 41 -22.30 12.45 8.03
CA SER A 41 -21.70 12.95 6.79
C SER A 41 -21.87 14.45 6.71
N ALA A 42 -20.94 15.13 6.06
CA ALA A 42 -20.97 16.56 5.85
C ALA A 42 -20.48 16.91 4.44
N ASP A 43 -20.80 18.12 3.98
CA ASP A 43 -20.23 18.68 2.77
C ASP A 43 -19.00 19.52 3.15
N PRO A 44 -17.77 19.10 2.79
CA PRO A 44 -16.56 19.78 3.21
C PRO A 44 -16.40 21.19 2.66
N THR A 45 -17.24 21.58 1.66
CA THR A 45 -17.23 22.92 1.05
C THR A 45 -18.28 23.85 1.60
N ARG A 46 -19.29 23.33 2.32
CA ARG A 46 -20.45 24.11 2.81
C ARG A 46 -20.60 24.06 4.32
N ASP A 47 -20.27 22.90 4.92
CA ASP A 47 -20.51 22.71 6.33
C ASP A 47 -19.32 23.18 7.18
N ARG A 48 -19.62 23.85 8.28
CA ARG A 48 -18.61 24.25 9.26
C ARG A 48 -18.34 23.09 10.21
N ILE A 49 -17.19 22.45 10.03
CA ILE A 49 -16.76 21.33 10.87
C ILE A 49 -15.71 21.83 11.86
N LEU A 50 -15.96 21.57 13.15
CA LEU A 50 -15.07 21.97 14.25
C LEU A 50 -14.59 20.74 15.00
N LEU A 51 -13.32 20.72 15.36
CA LEU A 51 -12.71 19.78 16.32
C LEU A 51 -12.28 20.60 17.55
N ASP A 52 -12.78 20.24 18.73
CA ASP A 52 -12.53 20.97 19.99
C ASP A 52 -12.81 22.49 19.87
N GLY A 53 -13.88 22.84 19.17
CA GLY A 53 -14.28 24.25 18.94
C GLY A 53 -13.47 24.98 17.88
N ARG A 54 -12.43 24.35 17.26
CA ARG A 54 -11.59 24.97 16.23
C ARG A 54 -11.89 24.40 14.85
N PRO A 55 -11.83 25.21 13.78
CA PRO A 55 -11.95 24.69 12.41
C PRO A 55 -10.92 23.60 12.12
N LEU A 56 -11.30 22.64 11.27
CA LEU A 56 -10.34 21.66 10.77
C LEU A 56 -9.20 22.36 10.00
N PRO A 57 -7.98 21.78 9.99
CA PRO A 57 -6.89 22.27 9.14
C PRO A 57 -7.32 22.34 7.67
N GLU A 58 -6.65 23.17 6.89
CA GLU A 58 -6.77 23.11 5.43
C GLU A 58 -6.25 21.75 4.93
N GLN A 59 -6.79 21.31 3.81
CA GLN A 59 -6.34 20.06 3.20
C GLN A 59 -5.02 20.30 2.48
N ASP A 60 -4.02 19.48 2.81
CA ASP A 60 -2.75 19.50 2.08
C ASP A 60 -2.97 19.16 0.60
N ALA A 61 -2.12 19.73 -0.27
CA ALA A 61 -2.08 19.35 -1.67
C ALA A 61 -1.85 17.83 -1.80
N PRO A 62 -2.48 17.17 -2.80
CA PRO A 62 -2.26 15.74 -3.02
C PRO A 62 -0.80 15.46 -3.34
N VAL A 63 -0.19 14.56 -2.59
CA VAL A 63 1.16 14.06 -2.85
C VAL A 63 1.16 12.55 -2.95
N THR A 64 2.00 12.03 -3.83
CA THR A 64 2.27 10.59 -3.94
C THR A 64 3.78 10.40 -4.09
N LEU A 65 4.32 9.46 -3.36
CA LEU A 65 5.73 9.17 -3.34
C LEU A 65 5.99 7.66 -3.33
N MET A 66 7.17 7.29 -3.78
CA MET A 66 7.67 5.94 -3.81
C MET A 66 8.82 5.80 -2.82
N LEU A 67 8.76 4.80 -1.95
CA LEU A 67 9.83 4.40 -1.04
C LEU A 67 10.41 3.06 -1.49
N TYR A 68 11.73 2.92 -1.48
CA TYR A 68 12.35 1.60 -1.42
C TYR A 68 12.33 1.13 0.04
N LYS A 69 11.28 0.42 0.43
CA LYS A 69 11.17 -0.13 1.78
C LYS A 69 12.26 -1.17 2.04
N PRO A 70 13.12 -1.00 3.05
CA PRO A 70 14.09 -2.04 3.43
C PRO A 70 13.42 -3.23 4.14
N ARG A 71 14.11 -4.34 4.23
CA ARG A 71 13.76 -5.45 5.13
C ARG A 71 13.86 -5.00 6.59
N GLY A 72 13.09 -5.63 7.47
CA GLY A 72 13.10 -5.32 8.90
C GLY A 72 12.16 -4.19 9.31
N TYR A 73 11.53 -3.51 8.36
CA TYR A 73 10.54 -2.46 8.61
C TYR A 73 9.12 -2.98 8.39
N VAL A 74 8.22 -2.73 9.34
CA VAL A 74 6.80 -3.06 9.19
C VAL A 74 6.06 -1.95 8.43
N THR A 75 5.07 -2.31 7.61
CA THR A 75 4.26 -1.34 6.86
C THR A 75 3.08 -0.89 7.72
N THR A 76 3.30 0.10 8.54
CA THR A 76 2.29 0.76 9.38
C THR A 76 2.71 2.19 9.68
N LEU A 77 1.76 3.05 10.04
CA LEU A 77 2.03 4.40 10.54
C LEU A 77 2.44 4.38 12.02
N HIS A 78 1.93 3.43 12.78
CA HIS A 78 2.24 3.24 14.19
C HIS A 78 2.36 1.76 14.50
N ASP A 79 3.32 1.38 15.34
CA ASP A 79 3.54 0.01 15.76
C ASP A 79 3.57 -0.09 17.28
N GLU A 80 2.64 -0.84 17.84
CA GLU A 80 2.49 -1.00 19.30
C GLU A 80 3.64 -1.80 19.92
N LEU A 81 4.37 -2.57 19.11
CA LEU A 81 5.51 -3.38 19.57
C LEU A 81 6.85 -2.64 19.45
N GLY A 82 6.84 -1.35 19.06
CA GLY A 82 8.06 -0.54 18.94
C GLY A 82 9.00 -0.95 17.80
N ARG A 83 8.53 -1.74 16.80
CA ARG A 83 9.34 -2.11 15.64
C ARG A 83 9.52 -0.92 14.71
N LYS A 84 10.60 -0.91 13.96
CA LYS A 84 10.84 0.11 12.93
C LYS A 84 9.73 0.07 11.88
N THR A 85 9.14 1.23 11.58
CA THR A 85 8.06 1.34 10.60
C THR A 85 8.55 1.97 9.29
N ALA A 86 7.95 1.58 8.17
CA ALA A 86 8.24 2.17 6.86
C ALA A 86 7.90 3.68 6.84
N ALA A 87 6.91 4.11 7.61
CA ALA A 87 6.53 5.50 7.72
C ALA A 87 7.63 6.40 8.32
N GLN A 88 8.47 5.86 9.21
CA GLN A 88 9.61 6.62 9.79
C GLN A 88 10.69 6.99 8.76
N LEU A 89 10.70 6.35 7.58
CA LEU A 89 11.64 6.63 6.51
C LEU A 89 11.17 7.76 5.59
N VAL A 90 9.91 8.18 5.71
CA VAL A 90 9.29 9.18 4.84
C VAL A 90 9.03 10.44 5.64
N ASP A 91 9.72 11.52 5.27
CA ASP A 91 9.50 12.86 5.81
C ASP A 91 9.27 13.81 4.62
N CYS A 92 8.01 14.05 4.30
CA CYS A 92 7.59 14.90 3.18
C CYS A 92 6.85 16.17 3.63
N GLY A 93 6.90 16.49 4.92
CA GLY A 93 6.28 17.70 5.49
C GLY A 93 4.75 17.64 5.62
N CYS A 94 4.09 16.59 5.15
CA CYS A 94 2.66 16.38 5.29
C CYS A 94 2.35 14.92 5.68
N ARG A 95 1.11 14.69 6.13
CA ARG A 95 0.68 13.36 6.55
C ARG A 95 0.37 12.49 5.34
N VAL A 96 1.21 11.48 5.10
CA VAL A 96 0.98 10.42 4.10
C VAL A 96 0.83 9.05 4.77
N TYR A 97 0.25 8.10 4.05
CA TYR A 97 0.09 6.72 4.51
C TYR A 97 0.43 5.72 3.40
N PRO A 98 0.88 4.49 3.75
CA PRO A 98 1.26 3.50 2.76
C PRO A 98 0.04 3.00 1.97
N VAL A 99 0.23 2.81 0.67
CA VAL A 99 -0.71 2.19 -0.25
C VAL A 99 -0.40 0.69 -0.31
N GLY A 100 -1.24 -0.11 0.32
CA GLY A 100 -0.97 -1.52 0.50
C GLY A 100 0.12 -1.80 1.53
N ARG A 101 0.66 -3.02 1.49
CA ARG A 101 1.66 -3.46 2.46
C ARG A 101 2.71 -4.36 1.83
N LEU A 102 3.92 -4.27 2.37
CA LEU A 102 4.96 -5.27 2.25
C LEU A 102 5.26 -5.85 3.64
N ASP A 103 5.44 -7.16 3.73
CA ASP A 103 5.82 -7.81 4.99
C ASP A 103 7.14 -7.26 5.54
N CYS A 104 7.38 -7.43 6.83
CA CYS A 104 8.63 -7.04 7.47
C CYS A 104 9.86 -7.66 6.79
N ALA A 105 9.77 -8.94 6.39
CA ALA A 105 10.84 -9.68 5.70
C ALA A 105 10.91 -9.40 4.18
N SER A 106 10.05 -8.56 3.63
CA SER A 106 10.02 -8.18 2.22
C SER A 106 10.52 -6.75 2.04
N GLU A 107 11.02 -6.44 0.85
CA GLU A 107 11.58 -5.14 0.50
C GLU A 107 11.07 -4.65 -0.85
N GLY A 108 11.45 -3.44 -1.25
CA GLY A 108 11.18 -2.88 -2.57
C GLY A 108 10.17 -1.75 -2.57
N LEU A 109 9.55 -1.53 -3.71
CA LEU A 109 8.64 -0.44 -4.01
C LEU A 109 7.42 -0.44 -3.09
N LEU A 110 7.24 0.62 -2.33
CA LEU A 110 6.07 0.89 -1.51
C LEU A 110 5.62 2.33 -1.73
N LEU A 111 4.38 2.50 -2.14
CA LEU A 111 3.79 3.81 -2.35
C LEU A 111 3.26 4.40 -1.04
N PHE A 112 3.36 5.72 -0.92
CA PHE A 112 2.71 6.51 0.11
C PHE A 112 1.94 7.66 -0.54
N THR A 113 0.79 8.02 0.00
CA THR A 113 0.01 9.16 -0.49
C THR A 113 -0.88 9.73 0.61
N ASN A 114 -1.35 10.97 0.43
CA ASN A 114 -2.48 11.55 1.14
C ASN A 114 -3.76 11.58 0.28
N ASP A 115 -3.69 11.16 -0.99
CA ASP A 115 -4.85 11.01 -1.89
C ASP A 115 -5.59 9.71 -1.59
N GLY A 116 -6.69 9.82 -0.82
CA GLY A 116 -7.49 8.66 -0.43
C GLY A 116 -8.23 7.99 -1.58
N ALA A 117 -8.53 8.70 -2.66
CA ALA A 117 -9.18 8.13 -3.82
C ALA A 117 -8.20 7.26 -4.61
N LEU A 118 -6.99 7.76 -4.82
CA LEU A 118 -5.92 6.99 -5.45
C LEU A 118 -5.56 5.74 -4.63
N ALA A 119 -5.37 5.89 -3.32
CA ALA A 119 -5.05 4.77 -2.44
C ALA A 119 -6.12 3.67 -2.48
N ASP A 120 -7.41 4.05 -2.43
CA ASP A 120 -8.52 3.09 -2.50
C ASP A 120 -8.49 2.30 -3.81
N ARG A 121 -8.32 2.99 -4.96
CA ARG A 121 -8.26 2.35 -6.27
C ARG A 121 -7.09 1.39 -6.42
N LEU A 122 -5.89 1.78 -5.96
CA LEU A 122 -4.69 0.95 -6.04
C LEU A 122 -4.76 -0.29 -5.14
N MET A 123 -5.44 -0.19 -3.99
CA MET A 123 -5.59 -1.30 -3.05
C MET A 123 -6.79 -2.19 -3.34
N HIS A 124 -7.77 -1.71 -4.09
CA HIS A 124 -9.01 -2.44 -4.32
C HIS A 124 -8.77 -3.65 -5.23
N PRO A 125 -9.24 -4.86 -4.88
CA PRO A 125 -9.01 -6.08 -5.69
C PRO A 125 -9.50 -5.98 -7.14
N ARG A 126 -10.54 -5.17 -7.40
CA ARG A 126 -11.06 -4.93 -8.76
C ARG A 126 -10.14 -4.09 -9.64
N GLY A 127 -9.16 -3.38 -9.06
CA GLY A 127 -8.20 -2.56 -9.80
C GLY A 127 -7.21 -3.41 -10.59
N CYS A 128 -7.00 -4.65 -10.18
CA CYS A 128 -6.10 -5.61 -10.84
C CYS A 128 -4.71 -5.04 -11.13
N ILE A 129 -4.24 -4.05 -10.35
CA ILE A 129 -2.93 -3.45 -10.54
C ILE A 129 -1.84 -4.51 -10.35
N GLU A 130 -1.09 -4.75 -11.39
CA GLU A 130 -0.02 -5.74 -11.39
C GLU A 130 1.13 -5.35 -10.46
N LYS A 131 1.69 -6.35 -9.80
CA LYS A 131 2.86 -6.21 -8.94
C LYS A 131 3.90 -7.24 -9.33
N THR A 132 5.09 -6.76 -9.69
CA THR A 132 6.20 -7.60 -10.10
C THR A 132 7.26 -7.67 -9.02
N TYR A 133 7.73 -8.86 -8.76
CA TYR A 133 8.71 -9.15 -7.71
C TYR A 133 9.91 -9.90 -8.26
N GLU A 134 11.11 -9.52 -7.83
CA GLU A 134 12.28 -10.39 -7.86
C GLU A 134 12.27 -11.31 -6.64
N VAL A 135 12.21 -12.60 -6.89
CA VAL A 135 12.08 -13.64 -5.85
C VAL A 135 13.29 -14.58 -5.95
N THR A 136 14.20 -14.46 -4.99
CA THR A 136 15.33 -15.38 -4.89
C THR A 136 14.97 -16.52 -3.95
N VAL A 137 15.09 -17.74 -4.42
CA VAL A 137 14.77 -18.97 -3.69
C VAL A 137 15.99 -19.90 -3.60
N SER A 138 15.94 -20.85 -2.66
CA SER A 138 16.81 -22.02 -2.58
C SER A 138 16.01 -23.30 -2.80
N GLY A 139 16.65 -24.34 -3.31
CA GLY A 139 16.03 -25.65 -3.55
C GLY A 139 15.24 -25.74 -4.87
N ALA A 140 15.39 -24.76 -5.78
CA ALA A 140 14.73 -24.78 -7.08
C ALA A 140 15.36 -25.80 -8.02
N ASP A 141 14.51 -26.50 -8.76
CA ASP A 141 14.82 -27.42 -9.85
C ASP A 141 14.18 -26.97 -11.18
N ALA A 142 14.31 -27.80 -12.24
CA ALA A 142 13.75 -27.50 -13.55
C ALA A 142 12.20 -27.40 -13.58
N ARG A 143 11.51 -27.96 -12.58
CA ARG A 143 10.03 -27.97 -12.49
C ARG A 143 9.49 -26.78 -11.70
N THR A 144 10.33 -26.08 -10.95
CA THR A 144 9.91 -25.05 -9.99
C THR A 144 9.14 -23.91 -10.68
N ALA A 145 9.58 -23.44 -11.84
CA ALA A 145 8.88 -22.39 -12.58
C ALA A 145 7.43 -22.81 -12.92
N ALA A 146 7.26 -23.99 -13.49
CA ALA A 146 5.94 -24.53 -13.83
C ALA A 146 5.06 -24.77 -12.58
N LEU A 147 5.66 -25.13 -11.44
CA LEU A 147 4.92 -25.26 -10.18
C LEU A 147 4.44 -23.90 -9.65
N LEU A 148 5.26 -22.85 -9.79
CA LEU A 148 4.91 -21.48 -9.38
C LEU A 148 3.81 -20.86 -10.24
N GLU A 149 3.67 -21.27 -11.51
CA GLU A 149 2.61 -20.80 -12.42
C GLU A 149 1.27 -21.50 -12.21
N ARG A 150 1.25 -22.60 -11.46
CA ARG A 150 0.00 -23.32 -11.21
C ARG A 150 -0.94 -22.49 -10.37
N PRO A 151 -2.25 -22.53 -10.68
CA PRO A 151 -3.25 -21.95 -9.80
C PRO A 151 -3.29 -22.77 -8.51
N ILE A 152 -2.92 -22.12 -7.40
CA ILE A 152 -3.06 -22.70 -6.06
C ILE A 152 -4.27 -22.12 -5.36
N VAL A 153 -4.76 -22.82 -4.34
CA VAL A 153 -5.87 -22.36 -3.50
C VAL A 153 -5.31 -21.76 -2.22
N LEU A 154 -5.52 -20.46 -2.03
CA LEU A 154 -5.18 -19.78 -0.79
C LEU A 154 -6.45 -19.33 -0.08
N ASP A 155 -6.57 -19.68 1.22
CA ASP A 155 -7.74 -19.34 2.05
C ASP A 155 -9.07 -19.74 1.42
N GLY A 156 -9.13 -20.97 0.86
CA GLY A 156 -10.32 -21.56 0.24
C GLY A 156 -10.70 -20.99 -1.13
N ARG A 157 -9.86 -20.14 -1.74
CA ARG A 157 -10.12 -19.53 -3.07
C ARG A 157 -8.92 -19.68 -3.97
N PRO A 158 -9.10 -19.99 -5.26
CA PRO A 158 -8.00 -20.02 -6.22
C PRO A 158 -7.39 -18.61 -6.34
N ILE A 159 -6.09 -18.54 -6.57
CA ILE A 159 -5.39 -17.31 -6.95
C ILE A 159 -5.51 -17.09 -8.47
N ASN A 160 -5.37 -15.84 -8.89
CA ASN A 160 -5.11 -15.54 -10.30
C ASN A 160 -3.74 -16.14 -10.67
N PRO A 161 -3.62 -16.85 -11.81
CA PRO A 161 -2.33 -17.39 -12.22
C PRO A 161 -1.27 -16.29 -12.32
N PRO A 162 -0.11 -16.47 -11.69
CA PRO A 162 0.99 -15.53 -11.82
C PRO A 162 1.72 -15.75 -13.15
N THR A 163 2.45 -14.75 -13.61
CA THR A 163 3.47 -14.92 -14.66
C THR A 163 4.82 -15.10 -14.00
N VAL A 164 5.56 -16.14 -14.40
CA VAL A 164 6.88 -16.47 -13.83
C VAL A 164 7.94 -16.47 -14.92
N ARG A 165 9.01 -15.73 -14.71
CA ARG A 165 10.17 -15.68 -15.61
C ARG A 165 11.45 -15.96 -14.84
N LEU A 166 12.27 -16.90 -15.33
CA LEU A 166 13.59 -17.14 -14.79
C LEU A 166 14.52 -15.96 -15.13
N LEU A 167 15.11 -15.34 -14.13
CA LEU A 167 16.10 -14.27 -14.31
C LEU A 167 17.53 -14.78 -14.20
N ARG A 168 17.82 -15.54 -13.15
CA ARG A 168 19.18 -16.01 -12.83
C ARG A 168 19.10 -17.35 -12.11
N GLN A 169 20.05 -18.21 -12.40
CA GLN A 169 20.19 -19.51 -11.74
C GLN A 169 21.65 -19.77 -11.39
N SER A 170 21.90 -20.29 -10.20
CA SER A 170 23.19 -20.80 -9.73
C SER A 170 22.95 -22.13 -8.97
N GLU A 171 24.00 -22.82 -8.62
CA GLU A 171 23.92 -24.11 -7.89
C GLU A 171 23.06 -24.05 -6.61
N ARG A 172 23.05 -22.90 -5.91
CA ARG A 172 22.41 -22.76 -4.59
C ARG A 172 21.19 -21.86 -4.58
N LYS A 173 21.02 -21.02 -5.61
CA LYS A 173 19.99 -19.97 -5.63
C LYS A 173 19.45 -19.79 -7.04
N THR A 174 18.15 -19.63 -7.12
CA THR A 174 17.46 -19.26 -8.36
C THR A 174 16.66 -17.98 -8.10
N THR A 175 16.69 -17.03 -9.04
CA THR A 175 15.90 -15.80 -8.97
C THR A 175 14.90 -15.80 -10.11
N TYR A 176 13.64 -15.67 -9.74
CA TYR A 176 12.52 -15.51 -10.66
C TYR A 176 11.99 -14.07 -10.59
N GLU A 177 11.48 -13.60 -11.70
CA GLU A 177 10.54 -12.49 -11.74
C GLU A 177 9.12 -13.08 -11.68
N ILE A 178 8.34 -12.66 -10.71
CA ILE A 178 6.96 -13.13 -10.54
C ILE A 178 6.03 -11.92 -10.55
N THR A 179 5.08 -11.93 -11.49
CA THR A 179 4.03 -10.90 -11.59
C THR A 179 2.70 -11.47 -11.14
N ILE A 180 2.03 -10.75 -10.24
CA ILE A 180 0.70 -11.07 -9.72
C ILE A 180 -0.25 -9.87 -9.90
N SER A 181 -1.53 -10.13 -10.18
CA SER A 181 -2.59 -9.12 -10.31
C SER A 181 -3.43 -8.92 -9.05
N GLU A 182 -3.13 -9.67 -7.99
CA GLU A 182 -3.77 -9.58 -6.67
C GLU A 182 -2.69 -9.52 -5.58
N GLY A 183 -3.09 -9.35 -4.32
CA GLY A 183 -2.13 -9.21 -3.22
C GLY A 183 -2.65 -9.86 -1.94
N ARG A 184 -2.81 -11.20 -1.91
CA ARG A 184 -3.23 -11.91 -0.69
C ARG A 184 -2.10 -11.98 0.33
N ASN A 185 -2.46 -12.23 1.58
CA ASN A 185 -1.50 -12.33 2.65
C ASN A 185 -0.41 -13.34 2.32
N ARG A 186 0.85 -12.86 2.24
CA ARG A 186 2.07 -13.63 1.96
C ARG A 186 1.97 -14.52 0.71
N GLN A 187 1.22 -14.10 -0.31
CA GLN A 187 0.88 -14.91 -1.48
C GLN A 187 2.10 -15.58 -2.12
N ILE A 188 3.11 -14.81 -2.55
CA ILE A 188 4.30 -15.34 -3.21
C ILE A 188 5.07 -16.31 -2.31
N ARG A 189 5.16 -16.03 -1.01
CA ARG A 189 5.85 -16.94 -0.06
C ARG A 189 5.12 -18.28 0.06
N ARG A 190 3.79 -18.24 0.11
CA ARG A 190 2.95 -19.45 0.15
C ARG A 190 3.02 -20.23 -1.16
N MET A 191 3.03 -19.53 -2.31
CA MET A 191 3.26 -20.18 -3.62
C MET A 191 4.62 -20.91 -3.66
N CYS A 192 5.68 -20.27 -3.15
CA CYS A 192 7.00 -20.88 -3.08
C CYS A 192 7.04 -22.08 -2.11
N GLU A 193 6.34 -22.01 -0.99
CA GLU A 193 6.18 -23.11 -0.03
C GLU A 193 5.50 -24.31 -0.68
N GLU A 194 4.39 -24.10 -1.41
CA GLU A 194 3.69 -25.13 -2.18
C GLU A 194 4.56 -25.75 -3.30
N ALA A 195 5.43 -24.93 -3.90
CA ALA A 195 6.41 -25.40 -4.89
C ALA A 195 7.64 -26.08 -4.27
N GLY A 196 7.69 -26.25 -2.93
CA GLY A 196 8.79 -26.89 -2.21
C GLY A 196 10.08 -26.09 -2.13
N VAL A 197 10.04 -24.77 -2.36
CA VAL A 197 11.23 -23.91 -2.33
C VAL A 197 11.15 -22.84 -1.22
N ARG A 198 12.32 -22.44 -0.69
CA ARG A 198 12.41 -21.44 0.36
C ARG A 198 12.79 -20.08 -0.18
N VAL A 199 11.99 -19.07 0.11
CA VAL A 199 12.26 -17.67 -0.27
C VAL A 199 13.40 -17.11 0.59
N LEU A 200 14.48 -16.72 -0.04
CA LEU A 200 15.64 -16.05 0.55
C LEU A 200 15.53 -14.53 0.47
N ARG A 201 15.01 -14.01 -0.65
CA ARG A 201 14.77 -12.58 -0.89
C ARG A 201 13.47 -12.39 -1.65
N LEU A 202 12.71 -11.37 -1.27
CA LEU A 202 11.47 -10.97 -1.94
C LEU A 202 11.48 -9.45 -2.06
N CYS A 203 11.65 -8.95 -3.27
CA CYS A 203 11.73 -7.53 -3.58
C CYS A 203 10.67 -7.14 -4.59
N ARG A 204 9.74 -6.26 -4.24
CA ARG A 204 8.82 -5.69 -5.22
C ARG A 204 9.54 -4.65 -6.06
N VAL A 205 9.70 -4.92 -7.35
CA VAL A 205 10.45 -4.07 -8.29
C VAL A 205 9.53 -3.21 -9.14
N ARG A 206 8.23 -3.59 -9.27
CA ARG A 206 7.24 -2.83 -10.05
C ARG A 206 5.85 -2.91 -9.41
N GLU A 207 5.07 -1.85 -9.55
CA GLU A 207 3.65 -1.77 -9.23
C GLU A 207 2.95 -0.89 -10.27
N GLY A 208 2.07 -1.47 -11.09
CA GLY A 208 1.52 -0.83 -12.28
C GLY A 208 2.63 -0.36 -13.23
N ASN A 209 2.52 0.88 -13.70
CA ASN A 209 3.51 1.53 -14.54
C ASN A 209 4.81 1.91 -13.81
N LEU A 210 4.82 1.88 -12.48
CA LEU A 210 5.96 2.34 -11.68
C LEU A 210 7.01 1.26 -11.50
N THR A 211 8.27 1.62 -11.74
CA THR A 211 9.43 0.77 -11.48
C THR A 211 10.29 1.34 -10.39
N LEU A 212 10.90 0.47 -9.58
CA LEU A 212 11.81 0.87 -8.51
C LEU A 212 13.06 1.60 -9.05
N GLY A 213 13.55 1.19 -10.24
CA GLY A 213 14.71 1.77 -10.88
C GLY A 213 15.94 1.80 -9.98
N ASP A 214 16.67 2.91 -10.02
CA ASP A 214 17.91 3.13 -9.25
C ASP A 214 17.68 3.72 -7.85
N LEU A 215 16.43 3.72 -7.37
CA LEU A 215 16.12 4.23 -6.04
C LEU A 215 16.84 3.40 -4.97
N GLY A 216 17.70 4.04 -4.18
CA GLY A 216 18.48 3.37 -3.13
C GLY A 216 17.61 2.82 -2.00
N VAL A 217 18.08 1.75 -1.36
CA VAL A 217 17.37 1.13 -0.20
C VAL A 217 17.17 2.15 0.91
N GLY A 218 15.94 2.26 1.41
CA GLY A 218 15.55 3.22 2.45
C GLY A 218 15.36 4.65 1.94
N LYS A 219 15.58 4.91 0.65
CA LYS A 219 15.32 6.22 0.04
C LYS A 219 13.92 6.28 -0.53
N TRP A 220 13.40 7.50 -0.63
CA TRP A 220 12.12 7.79 -1.25
C TRP A 220 12.23 8.99 -2.19
N ARG A 221 11.30 9.11 -3.12
CA ARG A 221 11.11 10.27 -3.98
C ARG A 221 9.64 10.49 -4.29
N TYR A 222 9.30 11.70 -4.67
CA TYR A 222 7.99 11.95 -5.27
C TYR A 222 7.87 11.25 -6.62
N LEU A 223 6.64 10.91 -7.01
CA LEU A 223 6.36 10.52 -8.39
C LEU A 223 6.47 11.74 -9.29
N THR A 224 6.91 11.54 -10.53
CA THR A 224 6.81 12.59 -11.55
C THR A 224 5.35 12.80 -11.96
N ALA A 225 5.07 13.91 -12.64
CA ALA A 225 3.72 14.21 -13.13
C ALA A 225 3.24 13.13 -14.12
N GLU A 226 4.14 12.65 -14.97
CA GLU A 226 3.90 11.58 -15.95
C GLU A 226 3.58 10.27 -15.25
N GLU A 227 4.44 9.84 -14.30
CA GLU A 227 4.23 8.62 -13.52
C GLU A 227 2.87 8.64 -12.80
N LEU A 228 2.53 9.77 -12.17
CA LEU A 228 1.27 9.91 -11.45
C LEU A 228 0.06 9.89 -12.39
N THR A 229 0.18 10.53 -13.54
CA THR A 229 -0.89 10.57 -14.56
C THR A 229 -1.18 9.18 -15.10
N GLU A 230 -0.13 8.43 -15.46
CA GLU A 230 -0.28 7.06 -15.95
C GLU A 230 -0.83 6.13 -14.85
N LEU A 231 -0.33 6.25 -13.61
CA LEU A 231 -0.83 5.47 -12.48
C LEU A 231 -2.33 5.72 -12.22
N LYS A 232 -2.76 6.99 -12.26
CA LYS A 232 -4.18 7.35 -12.13
C LYS A 232 -5.03 6.75 -13.25
N LYS A 233 -4.55 6.82 -14.49
CA LYS A 233 -5.23 6.23 -15.66
C LYS A 233 -5.38 4.71 -15.49
N GLU A 234 -4.32 4.01 -15.09
CA GLU A 234 -4.35 2.58 -14.83
C GLU A 234 -5.30 2.22 -13.68
N ALA A 235 -5.37 3.06 -12.64
CA ALA A 235 -6.31 2.94 -11.53
C ALA A 235 -7.76 3.32 -11.88
N GLY A 236 -8.05 3.71 -13.14
CA GLY A 236 -9.37 4.15 -13.60
C GLY A 236 -9.82 5.50 -13.01
N LEU A 237 -8.87 6.35 -12.66
CA LEU A 237 -9.09 7.75 -12.25
C LEU A 237 -8.77 8.70 -13.43
N ARG A 238 -9.54 9.80 -13.50
CA ARG A 238 -9.33 10.88 -14.48
C ARG A 238 -8.49 11.99 -13.89
#